data_90007a5e71ee57ea3f44994ac61ba73d
#
_entry.id   90007a5e71ee57ea3f44994ac61ba73d
#
_cell.length_a   1.000
_cell.length_b   1.000
_cell.length_c   1.000
_cell.angle_alpha   90.00
_cell.angle_beta   90.00
_cell.angle_gamma   90.00
#
_symmetry.space_group_name_H-M   'P 1'
#
loop_
_entity.id
_entity.type
_entity.pdbx_description
1 polymer ?
#
loop_
_entity_poly.entity_id
_entity_poly.type
_entity_poly.pdbx_seq_one_letter_code
_entity_poly.pdbx_strand_id
1 'polypeptide(L)'
;MYTHGSQGEQTLDKCNKKWNKVPPIILNLHDKKIKDLKVKIYHLCSGVRGWTENHWRKMDDIYKNSSKDNFSKIIKDDFDRIKFNGAKQFRKQKVIINKVDELINLGFENIILAGHSAGGWASITLKSKFPNKISGTIAINPAFSGKLNNRREWKFWELVRTYGVSQIDLKNLNNTIIYVHDKDGWETSKTLSFLNLNTVMYKDISKSDCKAKLIFGKHHGIPLTKCFAEKQLNENDITNFLEQIY
;
A
#
# COMPACT_ATOMS: atom_id res chain seq x y z
N MET A 1 11.05 2.73 -5.47
CA MET A 1 11.13 2.69 -3.99
C MET A 1 10.11 1.72 -3.43
N TYR A 2 10.52 0.81 -2.55
CA TYR A 2 9.62 -0.14 -1.90
C TYR A 2 9.30 0.26 -0.45
N THR A 3 8.03 0.15 -0.05
CA THR A 3 7.57 0.37 1.32
C THR A 3 6.72 -0.81 1.82
N HIS A 4 7.03 -1.29 3.02
CA HIS A 4 6.38 -2.45 3.61
C HIS A 4 4.98 -2.17 4.18
N GLY A 5 4.25 -3.22 4.50
CA GLY A 5 2.95 -3.17 5.17
C GLY A 5 3.02 -2.67 6.62
N SER A 6 1.90 -2.82 7.28
CA SER A 6 1.75 -2.50 8.70
C SER A 6 2.26 -3.65 9.55
N GLN A 7 3.33 -3.45 10.25
CA GLN A 7 3.70 -4.32 11.37
C GLN A 7 3.84 -3.45 12.60
N GLY A 8 3.42 -3.92 13.79
CA GLY A 8 3.39 -3.22 15.04
C GLY A 8 4.38 -2.07 15.25
N GLU A 9 5.03 -1.94 16.35
CA GLU A 9 6.05 -0.92 16.56
C GLU A 9 7.25 -1.11 15.63
N GLN A 10 7.40 -0.19 14.67
CA GLN A 10 8.51 -0.21 13.75
C GLN A 10 9.55 0.81 14.19
N THR A 11 10.59 0.34 14.88
CA THR A 11 11.85 1.05 14.96
C THR A 11 12.68 0.76 13.71
N LEU A 12 13.63 1.60 13.35
CA LEU A 12 14.57 1.34 12.26
C LEU A 12 15.23 -0.04 12.41
N ASP A 13 15.59 -0.42 13.63
CA ASP A 13 16.17 -1.73 13.94
C ASP A 13 15.23 -2.90 13.61
N LYS A 14 13.93 -2.76 13.88
CA LYS A 14 12.93 -3.78 13.51
C LYS A 14 12.68 -3.83 12.01
N CYS A 15 12.78 -2.70 11.33
CA CYS A 15 12.64 -2.63 9.89
C CYS A 15 13.77 -3.35 9.15
N ASN A 16 14.97 -3.29 9.67
CA ASN A 16 16.13 -3.99 9.13
C ASN A 16 16.16 -5.49 9.47
N LYS A 17 15.29 -5.94 10.40
CA LYS A 17 15.17 -7.35 10.79
C LYS A 17 14.22 -8.12 9.88
N LYS A 18 14.33 -9.44 9.96
CA LYS A 18 13.77 -10.54 9.16
C LYS A 18 12.36 -10.37 8.53
N TRP A 19 11.53 -9.48 9.06
CA TRP A 19 10.10 -9.37 8.70
C TRP A 19 9.78 -8.30 7.64
N ASN A 20 10.70 -7.39 7.41
CA ASN A 20 10.50 -6.23 6.54
C ASN A 20 11.38 -6.27 5.29
N LYS A 21 11.78 -7.45 4.87
CA LYS A 21 12.56 -7.61 3.65
C LYS A 21 11.74 -7.21 2.43
N VAL A 22 12.39 -6.63 1.47
CA VAL A 22 11.82 -6.43 0.13
C VAL A 22 11.38 -7.80 -0.40
N PRO A 23 10.12 -7.97 -0.84
CA PRO A 23 9.66 -9.26 -1.34
C PRO A 23 10.40 -9.67 -2.61
N PRO A 24 10.56 -10.97 -2.85
CA PRO A 24 11.31 -11.48 -4.01
C PRO A 24 10.83 -10.91 -5.34
N ILE A 25 9.52 -10.73 -5.51
CA ILE A 25 8.94 -10.13 -6.73
C ILE A 25 9.46 -8.71 -7.03
N ILE A 26 9.80 -7.95 -6.01
CA ILE A 26 10.42 -6.63 -6.17
C ILE A 26 11.95 -6.74 -6.18
N LEU A 27 12.52 -7.56 -5.29
CA LEU A 27 13.97 -7.72 -5.18
C LEU A 27 14.60 -8.21 -6.48
N ASN A 28 13.91 -9.10 -7.20
CA ASN A 28 14.36 -9.63 -8.48
C ASN A 28 14.45 -8.59 -9.60
N LEU A 29 13.93 -7.37 -9.38
CA LEU A 29 14.08 -6.25 -10.32
C LEU A 29 15.40 -5.49 -10.10
N HIS A 30 16.11 -5.71 -9.00
CA HIS A 30 17.34 -5.00 -8.71
C HIS A 30 18.39 -5.28 -9.76
N ASP A 31 19.00 -4.22 -10.26
CA ASP A 31 20.00 -4.23 -11.33
C ASP A 31 19.54 -4.77 -12.70
N LYS A 32 18.25 -5.12 -12.86
CA LYS A 32 17.71 -5.40 -14.19
C LYS A 32 17.76 -4.15 -15.06
N LYS A 33 18.04 -4.34 -16.34
CA LYS A 33 17.85 -3.34 -17.37
C LYS A 33 16.43 -3.41 -17.90
N ILE A 34 15.76 -2.27 -17.94
CA ILE A 34 14.48 -2.06 -18.61
C ILE A 34 14.73 -1.02 -19.67
N LYS A 35 14.74 -1.44 -20.95
CA LYS A 35 15.34 -0.65 -22.03
C LYS A 35 16.76 -0.21 -21.65
N ASP A 36 17.07 1.06 -21.67
CA ASP A 36 18.40 1.59 -21.34
C ASP A 36 18.57 1.95 -19.85
N LEU A 37 17.52 1.79 -19.05
CA LEU A 37 17.52 2.18 -17.64
C LEU A 37 17.82 1.00 -16.72
N LYS A 38 18.67 1.23 -15.74
CA LYS A 38 18.99 0.25 -14.71
C LYS A 38 18.11 0.45 -13.47
N VAL A 39 17.35 -0.58 -13.09
CA VAL A 39 16.48 -0.52 -11.91
C VAL A 39 17.30 -0.54 -10.62
N LYS A 40 17.10 0.45 -9.77
CA LYS A 40 17.65 0.48 -8.42
C LYS A 40 16.52 0.39 -7.40
N ILE A 41 16.64 -0.50 -6.40
CA ILE A 41 15.65 -0.66 -5.35
C ILE A 41 16.09 0.13 -4.12
N TYR A 42 15.24 1.06 -3.70
CA TYR A 42 15.36 1.76 -2.45
C TYR A 42 14.29 1.25 -1.48
N HIS A 43 14.71 0.67 -0.35
CA HIS A 43 13.79 0.19 0.69
C HIS A 43 13.58 1.27 1.75
N LEU A 44 12.31 1.69 1.91
CA LEU A 44 11.92 2.70 2.88
C LEU A 44 11.24 2.08 4.11
N CYS A 45 11.84 2.28 5.26
CA CYS A 45 11.24 2.03 6.55
C CYS A 45 10.55 3.29 7.09
N SER A 46 9.23 3.30 7.10
CA SER A 46 8.48 4.52 7.45
C SER A 46 8.50 4.86 8.94
N GLY A 47 8.87 3.92 9.83
CA GLY A 47 8.82 4.12 11.28
C GLY A 47 7.43 4.42 11.87
N VAL A 48 6.39 4.36 11.06
CA VAL A 48 5.04 4.76 11.46
C VAL A 48 4.31 3.61 12.15
N ARG A 49 3.91 3.84 13.40
CA ARG A 49 3.15 2.88 14.21
C ARG A 49 1.69 2.80 13.79
N GLY A 50 1.11 1.61 13.86
CA GLY A 50 -0.34 1.39 13.71
C GLY A 50 -1.13 1.79 14.94
N TRP A 51 -2.45 1.77 14.82
CA TRP A 51 -3.34 1.92 15.94
C TRP A 51 -3.22 0.76 16.92
N THR A 52 -3.22 1.07 18.20
CA THR A 52 -3.43 0.11 19.29
C THR A 52 -4.94 -0.04 19.54
N GLU A 53 -5.33 -1.06 20.29
CA GLU A 53 -6.72 -1.26 20.70
C GLU A 53 -7.27 -0.06 21.48
N ASN A 54 -6.46 0.58 22.32
CA ASN A 54 -6.87 1.80 23.04
C ASN A 54 -7.22 2.96 22.09
N HIS A 55 -6.52 3.09 20.97
CA HIS A 55 -6.88 4.08 19.95
C HIS A 55 -8.23 3.72 19.30
N TRP A 56 -8.50 2.44 19.07
CA TRP A 56 -9.75 1.99 18.50
C TRP A 56 -10.92 2.26 19.42
N ARG A 57 -10.77 1.94 20.71
CA ARG A 57 -11.80 2.24 21.75
C ARG A 57 -12.10 3.74 21.79
N LYS A 58 -11.08 4.58 21.86
CA LYS A 58 -11.24 6.03 21.85
C LYS A 58 -11.98 6.53 20.61
N MET A 59 -11.68 5.98 19.45
CA MET A 59 -12.35 6.34 18.20
C MET A 59 -13.80 5.88 18.17
N ASP A 60 -14.07 4.70 18.69
CA ASP A 60 -15.42 4.16 18.79
C ASP A 60 -16.28 5.00 19.76
N ASP A 61 -15.70 5.46 20.86
CA ASP A 61 -16.37 6.37 21.80
C ASP A 61 -16.70 7.71 21.13
N ILE A 62 -15.76 8.29 20.39
CA ILE A 62 -16.00 9.52 19.61
C ILE A 62 -17.10 9.27 18.56
N TYR A 63 -17.04 8.15 17.85
CA TYR A 63 -18.02 7.78 16.84
C TYR A 63 -19.43 7.62 17.43
N LYS A 64 -19.56 6.94 18.57
CA LYS A 64 -20.85 6.71 19.26
C LYS A 64 -21.46 7.98 19.81
N ASN A 65 -20.63 8.93 20.25
CA ASN A 65 -21.05 10.20 20.87
C ASN A 65 -21.12 11.38 19.87
N SER A 66 -20.91 11.12 18.57
CA SER A 66 -20.97 12.13 17.52
C SER A 66 -22.05 11.79 16.49
N SER A 67 -22.64 12.81 15.88
CA SER A 67 -23.38 12.56 14.63
C SER A 67 -22.43 12.08 13.54
N LYS A 68 -22.95 11.39 12.53
CA LYS A 68 -22.16 10.90 11.39
C LYS A 68 -21.41 12.04 10.68
N ASP A 69 -22.06 13.21 10.55
CA ASP A 69 -21.48 14.37 9.91
C ASP A 69 -20.35 14.99 10.74
N ASN A 70 -20.55 15.09 12.06
CA ASN A 70 -19.51 15.57 12.95
C ASN A 70 -18.31 14.64 12.99
N PHE A 71 -18.54 13.32 13.03
CA PHE A 71 -17.46 12.36 12.97
C PHE A 71 -16.69 12.44 11.64
N SER A 72 -17.40 12.63 10.52
CA SER A 72 -16.78 12.83 9.21
C SER A 72 -15.93 14.11 9.15
N LYS A 73 -16.36 15.19 9.80
CA LYS A 73 -15.55 16.41 9.95
C LYS A 73 -14.28 16.16 10.78
N ILE A 74 -14.42 15.41 11.90
CA ILE A 74 -13.27 15.05 12.74
C ILE A 74 -12.26 14.24 11.92
N ILE A 75 -12.72 13.25 11.15
CA ILE A 75 -11.84 12.46 10.28
C ILE A 75 -11.13 13.39 9.30
N LYS A 76 -11.85 14.24 8.59
CA LYS A 76 -11.30 15.16 7.60
C LYS A 76 -10.27 16.09 8.22
N ASP A 77 -10.58 16.71 9.34
CA ASP A 77 -9.71 17.64 10.05
C ASP A 77 -8.41 16.98 10.52
N ASP A 78 -8.51 15.76 11.01
CA ASP A 78 -7.37 14.95 11.39
C ASP A 78 -6.48 14.57 10.21
N PHE A 79 -7.11 14.27 9.08
CA PHE A 79 -6.42 13.96 7.85
C PHE A 79 -5.65 15.18 7.34
N ASP A 80 -6.31 16.32 7.24
CA ASP A 80 -5.71 17.54 6.69
C ASP A 80 -4.59 18.05 7.61
N ARG A 81 -4.75 17.90 8.93
CA ARG A 81 -3.78 18.37 9.92
C ARG A 81 -2.75 17.35 10.37
N ILE A 82 -2.86 16.09 9.92
CA ILE A 82 -1.99 14.97 10.33
C ILE A 82 -1.98 14.78 11.86
N LYS A 83 -3.01 15.23 12.54
CA LYS A 83 -3.14 15.17 14.00
C LYS A 83 -3.58 13.79 14.48
N PHE A 84 -4.18 13.01 13.59
CA PHE A 84 -4.73 11.74 13.97
C PHE A 84 -3.60 10.77 14.31
N ASN A 85 -3.38 10.57 15.60
CA ASN A 85 -2.38 9.63 16.10
C ASN A 85 -2.56 8.21 15.57
N GLY A 86 -3.61 7.99 14.83
CA GLY A 86 -3.99 6.72 14.27
C GLY A 86 -4.03 6.64 12.77
N ALA A 87 -4.16 7.71 12.06
CA ALA A 87 -4.17 7.67 10.61
C ALA A 87 -2.76 7.37 10.07
N LYS A 88 -2.25 6.21 10.47
CA LYS A 88 -1.01 5.64 10.03
C LYS A 88 -0.79 5.81 8.54
N GLN A 89 -1.85 5.68 7.74
CA GLN A 89 -1.76 5.80 6.30
C GLN A 89 -1.27 7.19 5.87
N PHE A 90 -1.71 8.27 6.54
CA PHE A 90 -1.31 9.64 6.16
C PHE A 90 0.10 9.97 6.62
N ARG A 91 0.45 9.58 7.84
CA ARG A 91 1.82 9.75 8.33
C ARG A 91 2.80 8.95 7.47
N LYS A 92 2.40 7.75 7.03
CA LYS A 92 3.18 6.94 6.13
C LYS A 92 3.33 7.61 4.76
N GLN A 93 2.25 8.14 4.20
CA GLN A 93 2.29 8.86 2.94
C GLN A 93 3.23 10.08 3.00
N LYS A 94 3.20 10.83 4.11
CA LYS A 94 4.11 11.97 4.30
C LYS A 94 5.57 11.56 4.31
N VAL A 95 5.92 10.47 5.01
CA VAL A 95 7.29 9.94 5.02
C VAL A 95 7.71 9.49 3.62
N ILE A 96 6.81 8.85 2.88
CA ILE A 96 7.10 8.37 1.53
C ILE A 96 7.32 9.54 0.58
N ILE A 97 6.42 10.54 0.56
CA ILE A 97 6.55 11.66 -0.39
C ILE A 97 7.78 12.52 -0.11
N ASN A 98 8.13 12.75 1.15
CA ASN A 98 9.37 13.46 1.50
C ASN A 98 10.60 12.70 0.95
N LYS A 99 10.58 11.35 1.01
CA LYS A 99 11.68 10.55 0.45
C LYS A 99 11.68 10.54 -1.08
N VAL A 100 10.52 10.63 -1.72
CA VAL A 100 10.41 10.84 -3.18
C VAL A 100 11.08 12.17 -3.55
N ASP A 101 10.78 13.24 -2.81
CA ASP A 101 11.38 14.56 -3.07
C ASP A 101 12.91 14.53 -2.87
N GLU A 102 13.42 13.83 -1.85
CA GLU A 102 14.86 13.63 -1.69
C GLU A 102 15.48 12.88 -2.88
N LEU A 103 14.83 11.82 -3.37
CA LEU A 103 15.32 11.06 -4.52
C LEU A 103 15.33 11.90 -5.80
N ILE A 104 14.31 12.74 -6.03
CA ILE A 104 14.26 13.69 -7.15
C ILE A 104 15.44 14.67 -7.05
N ASN A 105 15.69 15.22 -5.86
CA ASN A 105 16.82 16.14 -5.64
C ASN A 105 18.19 15.48 -5.84
N LEU A 106 18.26 14.14 -5.71
CA LEU A 106 19.45 13.34 -6.02
C LEU A 106 19.55 12.97 -7.52
N GLY A 107 18.64 13.46 -8.37
CA GLY A 107 18.66 13.25 -9.80
C GLY A 107 17.93 12.00 -10.31
N PHE A 108 17.12 11.34 -9.46
CA PHE A 108 16.27 10.25 -9.93
C PHE A 108 15.01 10.81 -10.60
N GLU A 109 14.86 10.59 -11.91
CA GLU A 109 13.73 11.08 -12.69
C GLU A 109 12.54 10.12 -12.71
N ASN A 110 12.81 8.81 -12.69
CA ASN A 110 11.82 7.77 -12.86
C ASN A 110 11.57 7.03 -11.54
N ILE A 111 10.65 7.51 -10.74
CA ILE A 111 10.34 6.93 -9.43
C ILE A 111 9.09 6.08 -9.49
N ILE A 112 9.24 4.78 -9.27
CA ILE A 112 8.13 3.85 -9.10
C ILE A 112 7.97 3.53 -7.62
N LEU A 113 6.75 3.69 -7.10
CA LEU A 113 6.42 3.25 -5.76
C LEU A 113 5.97 1.79 -5.78
N ALA A 114 6.60 0.97 -4.97
CA ALA A 114 6.16 -0.41 -4.75
C ALA A 114 5.79 -0.61 -3.29
N GLY A 115 4.75 -1.36 -3.00
CA GLY A 115 4.38 -1.61 -1.61
C GLY A 115 3.43 -2.77 -1.42
N HIS A 116 3.53 -3.39 -0.23
CA HIS A 116 2.63 -4.43 0.23
C HIS A 116 1.69 -3.88 1.31
N SER A 117 0.43 -4.33 1.33
CA SER A 117 -0.54 -3.99 2.38
C SER A 117 -0.70 -2.46 2.52
N ALA A 118 -0.46 -1.90 3.70
CA ALA A 118 -0.47 -0.45 3.94
C ALA A 118 0.53 0.32 3.05
N GLY A 119 1.63 -0.32 2.65
CA GLY A 119 2.56 0.23 1.68
C GLY A 119 1.96 0.31 0.28
N GLY A 120 1.26 -0.72 -0.15
CA GLY A 120 0.53 -0.74 -1.42
C GLY A 120 -0.55 0.33 -1.48
N TRP A 121 -1.35 0.47 -0.42
CA TRP A 121 -2.35 1.53 -0.34
C TRP A 121 -1.72 2.92 -0.42
N ALA A 122 -0.67 3.17 0.36
CA ALA A 122 0.03 4.44 0.34
C ALA A 122 0.62 4.76 -1.05
N SER A 123 1.15 3.75 -1.74
CA SER A 123 1.69 3.91 -3.10
C SER A 123 0.61 4.33 -4.10
N ILE A 124 -0.56 3.68 -4.08
CA ILE A 124 -1.72 4.05 -4.92
C ILE A 124 -2.16 5.49 -4.64
N THR A 125 -2.35 5.83 -3.35
CA THR A 125 -2.80 7.17 -2.96
C THR A 125 -1.81 8.26 -3.38
N LEU A 126 -0.51 8.01 -3.21
CA LEU A 126 0.52 8.98 -3.59
C LEU A 126 0.67 9.11 -5.10
N LYS A 127 0.57 8.02 -5.87
CA LYS A 127 0.52 8.09 -7.34
C LYS A 127 -0.63 8.97 -7.80
N SER A 128 -1.82 8.80 -7.20
CA SER A 128 -2.99 9.58 -7.56
C SER A 128 -2.84 11.08 -7.24
N LYS A 129 -2.15 11.41 -6.14
CA LYS A 129 -1.94 12.80 -5.69
C LYS A 129 -0.76 13.51 -6.36
N PHE A 130 0.27 12.76 -6.72
CA PHE A 130 1.52 13.30 -7.25
C PHE A 130 1.94 12.59 -8.55
N PRO A 131 1.07 12.59 -9.58
CA PRO A 131 1.32 11.84 -10.82
C PRO A 131 2.59 12.29 -11.55
N ASN A 132 2.98 13.55 -11.40
CA ASN A 132 4.18 14.12 -12.02
C ASN A 132 5.49 13.79 -11.28
N LYS A 133 5.42 13.34 -10.02
CA LYS A 133 6.59 12.93 -9.23
C LYS A 133 6.78 11.41 -9.23
N ILE A 134 5.73 10.66 -9.51
CA ILE A 134 5.68 9.21 -9.41
C ILE A 134 5.30 8.64 -10.76
N SER A 135 6.26 8.02 -11.44
CA SER A 135 6.10 7.49 -12.80
C SER A 135 5.17 6.27 -12.83
N GLY A 136 5.17 5.44 -11.77
CA GLY A 136 4.32 4.26 -11.71
C GLY A 136 4.16 3.68 -10.30
N THR A 137 3.26 2.69 -10.17
CA THR A 137 2.98 2.03 -8.88
C THR A 137 2.85 0.52 -9.04
N ILE A 138 3.47 -0.22 -8.11
CA ILE A 138 3.31 -1.67 -7.94
C ILE A 138 2.68 -1.91 -6.56
N ALA A 139 1.38 -2.17 -6.52
CA ALA A 139 0.64 -2.38 -5.28
C ALA A 139 0.34 -3.86 -5.06
N ILE A 140 0.80 -4.39 -3.95
CA ILE A 140 0.72 -5.81 -3.62
C ILE A 140 -0.24 -6.00 -2.44
N ASN A 141 -1.38 -6.64 -2.68
CA ASN A 141 -2.46 -6.80 -1.70
C ASN A 141 -2.65 -5.49 -0.88
N PRO A 142 -2.95 -4.37 -1.55
CA PRO A 142 -3.06 -3.08 -0.87
C PRO A 142 -4.16 -3.12 0.18
N ALA A 143 -3.87 -2.61 1.39
CA ALA A 143 -4.83 -2.61 2.48
C ALA A 143 -4.81 -1.27 3.22
N PHE A 144 -5.99 -0.66 3.35
CA PHE A 144 -6.13 0.62 4.02
C PHE A 144 -5.81 0.51 5.50
N SER A 145 -6.59 -0.26 6.24
CA SER A 145 -6.40 -0.48 7.68
C SER A 145 -7.38 -1.52 8.23
N GLY A 146 -6.95 -2.22 9.27
CA GLY A 146 -7.76 -3.20 9.98
C GLY A 146 -8.18 -4.41 9.13
N LYS A 147 -8.32 -5.57 9.76
CA LYS A 147 -8.91 -6.75 9.13
C LYS A 147 -10.40 -6.52 8.86
N LEU A 148 -10.95 -7.17 7.85
CA LEU A 148 -12.39 -7.10 7.52
C LEU A 148 -13.28 -7.43 8.71
N ASN A 149 -12.90 -8.43 9.55
CA ASN A 149 -13.66 -8.76 10.76
C ASN A 149 -13.65 -7.62 11.78
N ASN A 150 -12.51 -6.96 11.97
CA ASN A 150 -12.41 -5.82 12.88
C ASN A 150 -13.29 -4.65 12.42
N ARG A 151 -13.47 -4.46 11.09
CA ARG A 151 -14.37 -3.42 10.58
C ARG A 151 -15.83 -3.70 10.89
N ARG A 152 -16.23 -4.97 10.94
CA ARG A 152 -17.59 -5.36 11.36
C ARG A 152 -17.85 -5.05 12.83
N GLU A 153 -16.84 -5.21 13.66
CA GLU A 153 -16.88 -4.90 15.09
C GLU A 153 -16.84 -3.39 15.36
N TRP A 154 -16.00 -2.66 14.62
CA TRP A 154 -15.74 -1.23 14.82
C TRP A 154 -16.25 -0.42 13.62
N LYS A 155 -17.52 -0.01 13.67
CA LYS A 155 -18.23 0.65 12.55
C LYS A 155 -17.58 1.96 12.07
N PHE A 156 -16.87 2.68 12.94
CA PHE A 156 -16.16 3.90 12.55
C PHE A 156 -15.11 3.66 11.43
N TRP A 157 -14.59 2.44 11.31
CA TRP A 157 -13.64 2.08 10.27
C TRP A 157 -14.18 2.25 8.85
N GLU A 158 -15.47 2.02 8.67
CA GLU A 158 -16.12 2.19 7.37
C GLU A 158 -16.03 3.64 6.90
N LEU A 159 -16.28 4.61 7.80
CA LEU A 159 -16.16 6.04 7.46
C LEU A 159 -14.72 6.46 7.22
N VAL A 160 -13.79 5.99 8.05
CA VAL A 160 -12.35 6.27 7.87
C VAL A 160 -11.85 5.72 6.53
N ARG A 161 -12.27 4.50 6.17
CA ARG A 161 -11.93 3.89 4.89
C ARG A 161 -12.55 4.63 3.72
N THR A 162 -13.84 4.97 3.81
CA THR A 162 -14.56 5.73 2.77
C THR A 162 -13.85 7.05 2.50
N TYR A 163 -13.43 7.75 3.54
CA TYR A 163 -12.63 8.95 3.38
C TYR A 163 -11.28 8.65 2.72
N GLY A 164 -10.58 7.58 3.14
CA GLY A 164 -9.32 7.16 2.50
C GLY A 164 -9.48 6.85 1.01
N VAL A 165 -10.60 6.25 0.61
CA VAL A 165 -10.93 5.98 -0.81
C VAL A 165 -11.18 7.29 -1.56
N SER A 166 -11.93 8.23 -0.97
CA SER A 166 -12.22 9.54 -1.59
C SER A 166 -10.98 10.40 -1.85
N GLN A 167 -9.85 10.07 -1.21
CA GLN A 167 -8.58 10.75 -1.43
C GLN A 167 -7.79 10.24 -2.65
N ILE A 168 -8.31 9.21 -3.35
CA ILE A 168 -7.67 8.63 -4.52
C ILE A 168 -8.31 9.23 -5.78
N ASP A 169 -7.55 10.02 -6.53
CA ASP A 169 -7.96 10.47 -7.85
C ASP A 169 -7.70 9.34 -8.87
N LEU A 170 -8.79 8.68 -9.26
CA LEU A 170 -8.74 7.53 -10.16
C LEU A 170 -8.19 7.86 -11.55
N LYS A 171 -8.32 9.13 -12.00
CA LYS A 171 -7.81 9.57 -13.31
C LYS A 171 -6.28 9.52 -13.38
N ASN A 172 -5.61 9.62 -12.25
CA ASN A 172 -4.15 9.66 -12.14
C ASN A 172 -3.52 8.28 -11.86
N LEU A 173 -4.30 7.19 -11.98
CA LEU A 173 -3.80 5.83 -11.74
C LEU A 173 -3.28 5.10 -12.99
N ASN A 174 -3.01 5.82 -14.06
CA ASN A 174 -2.22 5.25 -15.16
C ASN A 174 -0.85 4.76 -14.65
N ASN A 175 -0.25 3.81 -15.36
CA ASN A 175 1.01 3.20 -14.94
C ASN A 175 0.92 2.59 -13.52
N THR A 176 -0.13 1.84 -13.26
CA THR A 176 -0.35 1.18 -11.96
C THR A 176 -0.65 -0.30 -12.18
N ILE A 177 0.11 -1.18 -11.52
CA ILE A 177 -0.19 -2.60 -11.41
C ILE A 177 -0.59 -2.95 -9.98
N ILE A 178 -1.70 -3.70 -9.83
CA ILE A 178 -2.27 -4.07 -8.54
C ILE A 178 -2.47 -5.59 -8.51
N TYR A 179 -1.88 -6.26 -7.54
CA TYR A 179 -2.14 -7.66 -7.22
C TYR A 179 -3.13 -7.75 -6.06
N VAL A 180 -4.22 -8.49 -6.23
CA VAL A 180 -5.29 -8.67 -5.24
C VAL A 180 -5.68 -10.13 -5.11
N HIS A 181 -6.24 -10.51 -3.95
CA HIS A 181 -6.74 -11.86 -3.68
C HIS A 181 -8.15 -11.79 -3.09
N ASP A 182 -9.09 -12.61 -3.60
CA ASP A 182 -10.51 -12.61 -3.21
C ASP A 182 -10.73 -13.00 -1.73
N LYS A 183 -9.84 -13.81 -1.15
CA LYS A 183 -9.88 -14.28 0.25
C LYS A 183 -8.90 -13.55 1.16
N ASP A 184 -8.42 -12.38 0.76
CA ASP A 184 -7.57 -11.57 1.63
C ASP A 184 -8.37 -11.07 2.84
N GLY A 185 -7.80 -11.23 4.03
CA GLY A 185 -8.48 -10.86 5.28
C GLY A 185 -8.51 -9.35 5.58
N TRP A 186 -7.84 -8.51 4.77
CA TRP A 186 -7.81 -7.04 4.93
C TRP A 186 -8.59 -6.32 3.85
N GLU A 187 -8.30 -6.58 2.59
CA GLU A 187 -9.02 -6.09 1.43
C GLU A 187 -9.10 -7.21 0.40
N THR A 188 -10.29 -7.45 -0.11
CA THR A 188 -10.54 -8.45 -1.16
C THR A 188 -10.57 -7.81 -2.53
N SER A 189 -10.53 -8.62 -3.60
CA SER A 189 -10.79 -8.15 -4.95
C SER A 189 -12.11 -7.38 -5.06
N LYS A 190 -13.15 -7.82 -4.33
CA LYS A 190 -14.45 -7.12 -4.26
C LYS A 190 -14.36 -5.75 -3.60
N THR A 191 -13.65 -5.62 -2.48
CA THR A 191 -13.54 -4.33 -1.76
C THR A 191 -12.62 -3.34 -2.47
N LEU A 192 -11.77 -3.82 -3.38
CA LEU A 192 -10.85 -3.03 -4.20
C LEU A 192 -11.33 -2.89 -5.67
N SER A 193 -12.53 -3.34 -5.99
CA SER A 193 -13.05 -3.32 -7.37
C SER A 193 -13.10 -1.92 -7.98
N PHE A 194 -13.18 -0.86 -7.18
CA PHE A 194 -13.11 0.53 -7.65
C PHE A 194 -11.76 0.89 -8.29
N LEU A 195 -10.72 0.08 -8.07
CA LEU A 195 -9.40 0.21 -8.70
C LEU A 195 -9.26 -0.62 -9.99
N ASN A 196 -10.28 -1.39 -10.36
CA ASN A 196 -10.28 -2.17 -11.61
C ASN A 196 -10.69 -1.27 -12.78
N LEU A 197 -9.75 -0.47 -13.26
CA LEU A 197 -9.90 0.51 -14.32
C LEU A 197 -9.16 0.06 -15.57
N ASN A 198 -9.58 0.49 -16.75
CA ASN A 198 -8.87 0.19 -18.01
C ASN A 198 -7.43 0.70 -18.04
N THR A 199 -7.12 1.71 -17.22
CA THR A 199 -5.77 2.32 -17.09
C THR A 199 -4.91 1.64 -16.04
N VAL A 200 -5.45 0.65 -15.31
CA VAL A 200 -4.79 -0.08 -14.23
C VAL A 200 -4.63 -1.54 -14.61
N MET A 201 -3.44 -2.08 -14.53
CA MET A 201 -3.19 -3.51 -14.65
C MET A 201 -3.64 -4.22 -13.36
N TYR A 202 -4.91 -4.60 -13.30
CA TYR A 202 -5.51 -5.25 -12.15
C TYR A 202 -5.38 -6.77 -12.25
N LYS A 203 -4.63 -7.38 -11.35
CA LYS A 203 -4.30 -8.81 -11.36
C LYS A 203 -4.94 -9.53 -10.18
N ASP A 204 -5.95 -10.34 -10.45
CA ASP A 204 -6.52 -11.25 -9.44
C ASP A 204 -5.64 -12.51 -9.33
N ILE A 205 -5.05 -12.68 -8.16
CA ILE A 205 -4.15 -13.79 -7.84
C ILE A 205 -4.82 -14.90 -7.03
N SER A 206 -6.13 -14.93 -6.98
CA SER A 206 -6.92 -15.89 -6.17
C SER A 206 -6.72 -17.35 -6.59
N LYS A 207 -6.32 -17.57 -7.84
CA LYS A 207 -6.00 -18.88 -8.38
C LYS A 207 -4.56 -19.32 -8.14
N SER A 208 -3.75 -18.50 -7.47
CA SER A 208 -2.36 -18.87 -7.15
C SER A 208 -2.32 -20.06 -6.21
N ASP A 209 -1.56 -21.09 -6.58
CA ASP A 209 -1.27 -22.27 -5.76
C ASP A 209 -0.14 -22.05 -4.73
N CYS A 210 0.50 -20.88 -4.76
CA CYS A 210 1.53 -20.51 -3.81
C CYS A 210 0.96 -20.34 -2.40
N LYS A 211 1.71 -20.83 -1.41
CA LYS A 211 1.31 -20.79 0.00
C LYS A 211 2.16 -19.79 0.78
N ALA A 212 1.51 -18.91 1.53
CA ALA A 212 2.19 -18.01 2.45
C ALA A 212 2.27 -18.58 3.86
N LYS A 213 3.25 -18.12 4.64
CA LYS A 213 3.29 -18.39 6.08
C LYS A 213 2.12 -17.72 6.78
N LEU A 214 1.48 -18.39 7.73
CA LEU A 214 0.30 -17.90 8.47
C LEU A 214 0.47 -16.54 9.16
N ILE A 215 1.70 -16.15 9.48
CA ILE A 215 2.03 -14.89 10.15
C ILE A 215 1.53 -13.65 9.37
N PHE A 216 1.48 -13.72 8.03
CA PHE A 216 1.01 -12.64 7.17
C PHE A 216 -0.46 -12.77 6.78
N GLY A 217 -1.18 -13.78 7.35
CA GLY A 217 -2.47 -14.20 6.81
C GLY A 217 -2.30 -15.07 5.56
N LYS A 218 -3.08 -16.16 5.49
CA LYS A 218 -2.94 -17.22 4.46
C LYS A 218 -2.90 -16.68 3.02
N HIS A 219 -3.66 -15.64 2.72
CA HIS A 219 -3.80 -15.10 1.37
C HIS A 219 -3.08 -13.75 1.19
N HIS A 220 -3.04 -12.95 2.25
CA HIS A 220 -2.39 -11.63 2.24
C HIS A 220 -0.88 -11.70 1.96
N GLY A 221 -0.24 -12.77 2.40
CA GLY A 221 1.21 -12.97 2.25
C GLY A 221 1.65 -13.71 0.98
N ILE A 222 0.74 -14.23 0.14
CA ILE A 222 1.08 -14.98 -1.06
C ILE A 222 2.08 -14.23 -1.96
N PRO A 223 1.86 -12.95 -2.29
CA PRO A 223 2.77 -12.23 -3.18
C PRO A 223 4.16 -11.95 -2.59
N LEU A 224 4.35 -12.21 -1.29
CA LEU A 224 5.65 -12.05 -0.63
C LEU A 224 6.51 -13.30 -0.72
N THR A 225 6.01 -14.37 -1.35
CA THR A 225 6.69 -15.65 -1.44
C THR A 225 7.61 -15.74 -2.66
N LYS A 226 8.62 -16.58 -2.56
CA LYS A 226 9.52 -16.89 -3.67
C LYS A 226 8.76 -17.58 -4.81
N CYS A 227 7.87 -18.53 -4.46
CA CYS A 227 6.98 -19.20 -5.40
C CYS A 227 6.21 -18.19 -6.28
N PHE A 228 5.59 -17.17 -5.66
CA PHE A 228 4.85 -16.15 -6.41
C PHE A 228 5.76 -15.34 -7.33
N ALA A 229 6.93 -14.93 -6.81
CA ALA A 229 7.89 -14.17 -7.61
C ALA A 229 8.39 -14.95 -8.84
N GLU A 230 8.66 -16.23 -8.69
CA GLU A 230 9.10 -17.10 -9.79
C GLU A 230 8.00 -17.23 -10.87
N LYS A 231 6.73 -17.39 -10.46
CA LYS A 231 5.62 -17.44 -11.43
C LYS A 231 5.45 -16.11 -12.17
N GLN A 232 5.46 -14.98 -11.45
CA GLN A 232 5.30 -13.65 -12.06
C GLN A 232 6.47 -13.25 -12.97
N LEU A 233 7.68 -13.74 -12.69
CA LEU A 233 8.82 -13.57 -13.58
C LEU A 233 8.63 -14.32 -14.91
N ASN A 234 8.05 -15.53 -14.85
CA ASN A 234 7.76 -16.31 -16.05
C ASN A 234 6.66 -15.68 -16.92
N GLU A 235 5.69 -15.00 -16.29
CA GLU A 235 4.62 -14.25 -16.95
C GLU A 235 5.06 -12.88 -17.47
N ASN A 236 6.25 -12.41 -17.08
CA ASN A 236 6.83 -11.09 -17.42
C ASN A 236 5.94 -9.88 -17.07
N ASP A 237 4.92 -10.06 -16.26
CA ASP A 237 3.93 -9.01 -15.98
C ASP A 237 4.56 -7.69 -15.49
N ILE A 238 5.45 -7.76 -14.50
CA ILE A 238 6.11 -6.55 -13.98
C ILE A 238 7.12 -5.99 -14.99
N THR A 239 7.83 -6.83 -15.71
CA THR A 239 8.79 -6.39 -16.71
C THR A 239 8.08 -5.65 -17.83
N ASN A 240 7.03 -6.25 -18.39
CA ASN A 240 6.19 -5.62 -19.41
C ASN A 240 5.55 -4.31 -18.91
N PHE A 241 5.08 -4.30 -17.67
CA PHE A 241 4.57 -3.08 -17.04
C PHE A 241 5.62 -1.97 -16.96
N LEU A 242 6.84 -2.29 -16.56
CA LEU A 242 7.94 -1.32 -16.50
C LEU A 242 8.33 -0.81 -17.88
N GLU A 243 8.34 -1.68 -18.90
CA GLU A 243 8.62 -1.30 -20.28
C GLU A 243 7.59 -0.35 -20.89
N GLN A 244 6.33 -0.41 -20.41
CA GLN A 244 5.28 0.53 -20.83
C GLN A 244 5.44 1.93 -20.24
N ILE A 245 6.10 2.05 -19.09
CA ILE A 245 6.33 3.35 -18.42
C ILE A 245 7.46 4.14 -19.09
N TYR A 246 8.42 3.44 -19.64
CA TYR A 246 9.63 4.00 -20.24
C TYR A 246 9.66 3.80 -21.75
#